data_185fc78990e2535bca59cb5bb5ded9c3
#
_entry.id   185fc78990e2535bca59cb5bb5ded9c3
#
_cell.length_a   1.000
_cell.length_b   1.000
_cell.length_c   1.000
_cell.angle_alpha   90.00
_cell.angle_beta   90.00
_cell.angle_gamma   90.00
#
_symmetry.space_group_name_H-M   'P 1'
#
loop_
_entity.id
_entity.type
_entity.pdbx_description
1 polymer ?
#
loop_
_entity_poly.entity_id
_entity_poly.type
_entity_poly.pdbx_seq_one_letter_code
_entity_poly.pdbx_strand_id
1 'polypeptide(L)'
;NSSKPPSSDGLKKPAPRSLRGKSGKKSGGQAGHRGDTLRQKAKPDFVHRHEAESCGACQYGLTAGMIKGVERRQVFDIPVPRLEVTQHQAAIYCCGHCRATTTATFPDGVNAHVQYGKRIRAAAVYCNVQQLIPEDRVCQLLRDLFGATSLCAASVTNWVNGAARTLGGVVEHILARLTEGGVRHLDETGLRVAGKLHWLHSISDSAFTHYRISAKRGAVPSFLTGGTIVHDHWKSYYAHMSGVDAHALCG
;
A
#
# COMPACT_ATOMS: atom_id res chain seq x y z
N ASN A 1 -1.60 -13.03 -26.32
CA ASN A 1 -1.51 -11.62 -25.96
C ASN A 1 -1.78 -10.79 -27.20
N SER A 2 -2.91 -10.07 -27.22
CA SER A 2 -3.23 -9.12 -28.30
C SER A 2 -2.32 -7.90 -28.12
N SER A 3 -1.62 -7.50 -29.17
CA SER A 3 -0.86 -6.24 -29.21
C SER A 3 -1.76 -5.00 -29.27
N LYS A 4 -3.08 -5.20 -29.30
CA LYS A 4 -4.10 -4.12 -29.35
C LYS A 4 -4.61 -3.83 -27.94
N PRO A 5 -4.86 -2.55 -27.61
CA PRO A 5 -5.50 -2.21 -26.34
C PRO A 5 -6.92 -2.79 -26.28
N PRO A 6 -7.43 -3.16 -25.08
CA PRO A 6 -8.77 -3.74 -24.91
C PRO A 6 -9.91 -2.92 -25.52
N SER A 7 -9.74 -1.59 -25.63
CA SER A 7 -10.70 -0.68 -26.25
C SER A 7 -10.82 -0.84 -27.77
N SER A 8 -9.89 -1.50 -28.43
CA SER A 8 -9.93 -1.77 -29.88
C SER A 8 -10.55 -3.13 -30.23
N ASP A 9 -10.86 -3.95 -29.23
CA ASP A 9 -11.62 -5.17 -29.42
C ASP A 9 -13.09 -4.77 -29.63
N GLY A 10 -13.64 -5.08 -30.80
CA GLY A 10 -15.07 -4.84 -31.08
C GLY A 10 -15.99 -5.61 -30.11
N LEU A 11 -17.32 -5.38 -30.22
CA LEU A 11 -18.34 -6.01 -29.35
C LEU A 11 -18.31 -7.55 -29.33
N LYS A 12 -17.67 -8.19 -30.30
CA LYS A 12 -17.40 -9.65 -30.32
C LYS A 12 -15.95 -9.87 -29.92
N LYS A 13 -15.66 -9.91 -28.64
CA LYS A 13 -14.34 -10.35 -28.15
C LYS A 13 -14.14 -11.82 -28.48
N PRO A 14 -13.06 -12.20 -29.19
CA PRO A 14 -12.69 -13.61 -29.29
C PRO A 14 -12.45 -14.13 -27.88
N ALA A 15 -13.11 -15.23 -27.49
CA ALA A 15 -12.87 -15.86 -26.20
C ALA A 15 -11.38 -16.15 -26.03
N PRO A 16 -10.72 -15.68 -24.98
CA PRO A 16 -9.31 -15.99 -24.76
C PRO A 16 -9.14 -17.49 -24.67
N ARG A 17 -8.46 -18.09 -25.62
CA ARG A 17 -8.08 -19.49 -25.56
C ARG A 17 -6.99 -19.59 -24.48
N SER A 18 -7.39 -20.06 -23.31
CA SER A 18 -6.42 -20.42 -22.28
C SER A 18 -5.48 -21.49 -22.85
N LEU A 19 -4.19 -21.23 -22.81
CA LEU A 19 -3.17 -22.24 -23.13
C LEU A 19 -3.08 -23.35 -22.05
N ARG A 20 -3.79 -23.19 -20.93
CA ARG A 20 -3.93 -24.24 -19.93
C ARG A 20 -4.79 -25.38 -20.50
N GLY A 21 -4.20 -26.53 -20.70
CA GLY A 21 -4.94 -27.76 -20.94
C GLY A 21 -5.96 -28.00 -19.84
N LYS A 22 -7.15 -28.50 -20.19
CA LYS A 22 -8.16 -28.89 -19.20
C LYS A 22 -7.55 -29.98 -18.30
N SER A 23 -7.11 -29.61 -17.09
CA SER A 23 -6.82 -30.63 -16.07
C SER A 23 -8.15 -31.24 -15.66
N GLY A 24 -8.32 -32.56 -15.67
CA GLY A 24 -9.52 -33.24 -15.21
C GLY A 24 -9.82 -33.07 -13.71
N LYS A 25 -9.17 -32.10 -13.05
CA LYS A 25 -9.32 -31.79 -11.63
C LYS A 25 -10.52 -30.89 -11.42
N LYS A 26 -11.25 -31.11 -10.32
CA LYS A 26 -12.36 -30.24 -9.91
C LYS A 26 -11.88 -28.82 -9.68
N SER A 27 -12.70 -27.81 -10.02
CA SER A 27 -12.42 -26.42 -9.68
C SER A 27 -12.44 -26.23 -8.16
N GLY A 28 -11.48 -25.46 -7.61
CA GLY A 28 -11.33 -25.23 -6.17
C GLY A 28 -10.02 -25.77 -5.61
N GLY A 29 -9.87 -25.77 -4.30
CA GLY A 29 -8.68 -26.25 -3.60
C GLY A 29 -8.43 -27.75 -3.89
N GLN A 30 -7.24 -28.07 -4.34
CA GLN A 30 -6.82 -29.45 -4.60
C GLN A 30 -6.47 -30.15 -3.28
N ALA A 31 -6.51 -31.49 -3.27
CA ALA A 31 -6.07 -32.29 -2.12
C ALA A 31 -4.62 -31.89 -1.74
N GLY A 32 -4.39 -31.58 -0.46
CA GLY A 32 -3.11 -31.08 0.05
C GLY A 32 -2.92 -29.56 -0.03
N HIS A 33 -3.86 -28.79 -0.62
CA HIS A 33 -3.82 -27.34 -0.55
C HIS A 33 -4.13 -26.87 0.87
N ARG A 34 -3.18 -26.22 1.50
CA ARG A 34 -3.31 -25.64 2.83
C ARG A 34 -4.21 -24.39 2.73
N GLY A 35 -5.49 -24.52 3.04
CA GLY A 35 -6.41 -23.40 3.07
C GLY A 35 -6.11 -22.45 4.23
N ASP A 36 -6.20 -21.14 3.98
CA ASP A 36 -6.15 -20.13 5.04
C ASP A 36 -7.55 -20.02 5.68
N THR A 37 -7.71 -20.66 6.84
CA THR A 37 -8.93 -20.59 7.62
C THR A 37 -8.75 -19.64 8.80
N LEU A 38 -9.74 -18.77 9.02
CA LEU A 38 -9.75 -17.88 10.18
C LEU A 38 -9.67 -18.72 11.47
N ARG A 39 -8.69 -18.43 12.32
CA ARG A 39 -8.45 -19.15 13.57
C ARG A 39 -8.75 -18.26 14.75
N GLN A 40 -9.19 -18.89 15.86
CA GLN A 40 -9.42 -18.17 17.11
C GLN A 40 -8.11 -17.57 17.66
N LYS A 41 -8.18 -16.32 18.15
CA LYS A 41 -7.11 -15.69 18.92
C LYS A 41 -7.09 -16.25 20.33
N ALA A 42 -5.90 -16.55 20.85
CA ALA A 42 -5.73 -16.98 22.24
C ALA A 42 -6.12 -15.89 23.26
N LYS A 43 -5.86 -14.61 22.89
CA LYS A 43 -6.20 -13.44 23.71
C LYS A 43 -7.09 -12.53 22.86
N PRO A 44 -8.42 -12.61 22.98
CA PRO A 44 -9.35 -11.68 22.33
C PRO A 44 -9.28 -10.29 23.00
N ASP A 45 -9.66 -9.25 22.27
CA ASP A 45 -9.66 -7.87 22.78
C ASP A 45 -10.78 -7.64 23.80
N PHE A 46 -11.94 -8.32 23.61
CA PHE A 46 -13.09 -8.28 24.51
C PHE A 46 -13.60 -9.70 24.75
N VAL A 47 -14.12 -9.93 25.96
CA VAL A 47 -14.79 -11.19 26.36
C VAL A 47 -16.16 -10.84 26.92
N HIS A 48 -17.20 -11.29 26.24
CA HIS A 48 -18.58 -11.21 26.73
C HIS A 48 -19.01 -12.61 27.15
N ARG A 49 -19.41 -12.76 28.42
CA ARG A 49 -19.91 -14.00 28.97
C ARG A 49 -21.44 -13.99 28.92
N HIS A 50 -22.02 -15.01 28.34
CA HIS A 50 -23.43 -15.22 28.30
C HIS A 50 -23.76 -16.38 29.25
N GLU A 51 -24.75 -16.19 30.09
CA GLU A 51 -25.21 -17.18 31.08
C GLU A 51 -26.69 -17.43 30.87
N ALA A 52 -27.12 -18.67 31.12
CA ALA A 52 -28.53 -19.03 31.09
C ALA A 52 -29.09 -18.90 32.51
N GLU A 53 -30.24 -18.27 32.65
CA GLU A 53 -30.91 -18.06 33.94
C GLU A 53 -31.63 -19.33 34.41
N SER A 54 -32.15 -20.13 33.47
CA SER A 54 -32.93 -21.33 33.79
C SER A 54 -32.64 -22.50 32.87
N CYS A 55 -32.91 -23.69 33.33
CA CYS A 55 -32.78 -24.93 32.57
C CYS A 55 -33.81 -24.97 31.43
N GLY A 56 -33.35 -25.21 30.20
CA GLY A 56 -34.22 -25.30 29.02
C GLY A 56 -35.24 -26.44 29.05
N ALA A 57 -35.05 -27.46 29.91
CA ALA A 57 -35.94 -28.59 29.99
C ALA A 57 -36.96 -28.48 31.14
N CYS A 58 -36.55 -28.04 32.34
CA CYS A 58 -37.40 -28.05 33.53
C CYS A 58 -37.58 -26.68 34.19
N GLN A 59 -37.01 -25.59 33.61
CA GLN A 59 -37.11 -24.22 34.07
C GLN A 59 -36.48 -23.95 35.47
N TYR A 60 -35.74 -24.94 36.02
CA TYR A 60 -35.01 -24.74 37.28
C TYR A 60 -33.94 -23.65 37.13
N GLY A 61 -33.81 -22.76 38.13
CA GLY A 61 -32.81 -21.67 38.12
C GLY A 61 -31.37 -22.23 38.10
N LEU A 62 -30.57 -21.74 37.18
CA LEU A 62 -29.17 -22.15 37.06
C LEU A 62 -28.27 -21.20 37.84
N THR A 63 -27.22 -21.77 38.46
CA THR A 63 -26.22 -21.01 39.20
C THR A 63 -24.82 -21.22 38.63
N ALA A 64 -23.90 -20.33 38.92
CA ALA A 64 -22.51 -20.41 38.44
C ALA A 64 -21.79 -21.72 38.80
N GLY A 65 -22.16 -22.33 39.95
CA GLY A 65 -21.63 -23.64 40.37
C GLY A 65 -22.05 -24.84 39.50
N MET A 66 -23.07 -24.66 38.66
CA MET A 66 -23.55 -25.70 37.75
C MET A 66 -22.89 -25.68 36.38
N ILE A 67 -21.99 -24.70 36.12
CA ILE A 67 -21.27 -24.55 34.85
C ILE A 67 -20.31 -25.71 34.69
N LYS A 68 -20.43 -26.49 33.62
CA LYS A 68 -19.55 -27.64 33.29
C LYS A 68 -18.48 -27.28 32.29
N GLY A 69 -18.65 -26.20 31.52
CA GLY A 69 -17.72 -25.76 30.49
C GLY A 69 -18.16 -24.49 29.77
N VAL A 70 -17.34 -24.02 28.89
CA VAL A 70 -17.60 -22.81 28.08
C VAL A 70 -17.34 -23.13 26.61
N GLU A 71 -18.36 -22.98 25.77
CA GLU A 71 -18.20 -22.95 24.34
C GLU A 71 -17.72 -21.54 23.93
N ARG A 72 -16.72 -21.45 23.04
CA ARG A 72 -16.12 -20.17 22.63
C ARG A 72 -16.37 -19.94 21.14
N ARG A 73 -16.90 -18.78 20.82
CA ARG A 73 -17.03 -18.28 19.45
C ARG A 73 -16.43 -16.89 19.41
N GLN A 74 -15.71 -16.55 18.35
CA GLN A 74 -15.09 -15.23 18.18
C GLN A 74 -15.60 -14.59 16.91
N VAL A 75 -15.93 -13.31 17.00
CA VAL A 75 -16.28 -12.46 15.88
C VAL A 75 -15.12 -11.49 15.68
N PHE A 76 -14.59 -11.44 14.47
CA PHE A 76 -13.56 -10.49 14.08
C PHE A 76 -14.25 -9.36 13.34
N ASP A 77 -14.15 -8.16 13.87
CA ASP A 77 -14.80 -6.99 13.30
C ASP A 77 -13.86 -5.78 13.31
N ILE A 78 -14.19 -4.79 12.51
CA ILE A 78 -13.47 -3.52 12.45
C ILE A 78 -14.16 -2.54 13.42
N PRO A 79 -13.40 -1.87 14.32
CA PRO A 79 -13.99 -0.82 15.15
C PRO A 79 -14.57 0.30 14.28
N VAL A 80 -15.62 0.95 14.74
CA VAL A 80 -16.27 2.05 14.01
C VAL A 80 -15.22 3.09 13.63
N PRO A 81 -14.92 3.26 12.33
CA PRO A 81 -13.90 4.20 11.89
C PRO A 81 -14.39 5.63 12.07
N ARG A 82 -13.54 6.50 12.62
CA ARG A 82 -13.84 7.94 12.82
C ARG A 82 -12.57 8.77 12.81
N LEU A 83 -12.70 10.05 12.47
CA LEU A 83 -11.65 11.01 12.74
C LEU A 83 -11.58 11.31 14.24
N GLU A 84 -10.37 11.29 14.78
CA GLU A 84 -10.08 11.83 16.11
C GLU A 84 -9.63 13.28 15.94
N VAL A 85 -10.26 14.19 16.67
CA VAL A 85 -9.90 15.61 16.67
C VAL A 85 -9.24 15.94 18.00
N THR A 86 -7.98 16.35 17.94
CA THR A 86 -7.24 16.85 19.10
C THR A 86 -7.14 18.36 19.02
N GLN A 87 -7.62 19.05 20.03
CA GLN A 87 -7.48 20.51 20.17
C GLN A 87 -6.22 20.79 21.01
N HIS A 88 -5.31 21.58 20.46
CA HIS A 88 -4.17 22.14 21.19
C HIS A 88 -4.49 23.58 21.58
N GLN A 89 -4.31 23.91 22.84
CA GLN A 89 -4.54 25.24 23.37
C GLN A 89 -3.26 25.82 23.97
N ALA A 90 -2.80 26.95 23.45
CA ALA A 90 -1.65 27.67 23.98
C ALA A 90 -2.16 28.82 24.88
N ALA A 91 -1.81 28.78 26.16
CA ALA A 91 -2.17 29.81 27.10
C ALA A 91 -1.41 31.11 26.79
N ILE A 92 -2.12 32.22 26.91
CA ILE A 92 -1.57 33.58 26.77
C ILE A 92 -1.47 34.21 28.16
N TYR A 93 -0.26 34.55 28.55
CA TYR A 93 0.03 35.15 29.85
C TYR A 93 0.32 36.64 29.71
N CYS A 94 -0.14 37.44 30.67
CA CYS A 94 0.29 38.81 30.88
C CYS A 94 1.19 38.83 32.12
N CYS A 95 2.46 39.22 31.94
CA CYS A 95 3.40 39.27 33.05
C CYS A 95 2.96 40.31 34.11
N GLY A 96 2.82 39.93 35.36
CA GLY A 96 2.47 40.81 36.45
C GLY A 96 3.53 41.88 36.77
N HIS A 97 4.78 41.63 36.41
CA HIS A 97 5.91 42.53 36.65
C HIS A 97 6.10 43.56 35.53
N CYS A 98 6.24 43.13 34.28
CA CYS A 98 6.56 44.03 33.15
C CYS A 98 5.39 44.23 32.16
N ARG A 99 4.24 43.64 32.39
CA ARG A 99 3.02 43.68 31.54
C ARG A 99 3.21 43.10 30.13
N ALA A 100 4.35 42.48 29.82
CA ALA A 100 4.55 41.82 28.53
C ALA A 100 3.64 40.60 28.38
N THR A 101 3.14 40.41 27.17
CA THR A 101 2.33 39.22 26.82
C THR A 101 3.25 38.10 26.28
N THR A 102 3.06 36.90 26.80
CA THR A 102 3.76 35.69 26.38
C THR A 102 2.74 34.61 26.06
N THR A 103 2.85 34.04 24.87
CA THR A 103 2.01 32.88 24.45
C THR A 103 2.85 31.60 24.55
N ALA A 104 2.26 30.56 25.12
CA ALA A 104 2.87 29.23 25.15
C ALA A 104 3.05 28.69 23.74
N THR A 105 4.07 27.86 23.53
CA THR A 105 4.38 27.27 22.23
C THR A 105 3.51 26.05 21.96
N PHE A 106 3.10 25.86 20.70
CA PHE A 106 2.50 24.62 20.25
C PHE A 106 3.57 23.54 20.05
N PRO A 107 3.23 22.25 20.18
CA PRO A 107 4.14 21.18 19.88
C PRO A 107 4.49 21.13 18.38
N ASP A 108 5.63 20.48 18.07
CA ASP A 108 6.09 20.32 16.69
C ASP A 108 5.03 19.66 15.80
N GLY A 109 4.85 20.23 14.61
CA GLY A 109 3.88 19.75 13.64
C GLY A 109 2.46 20.30 13.83
N VAL A 110 2.21 21.16 14.82
CA VAL A 110 0.95 21.89 14.99
C VAL A 110 1.15 23.34 14.53
N ASN A 111 0.98 23.57 13.22
CA ASN A 111 1.38 24.82 12.56
C ASN A 111 0.22 25.62 11.98
N ALA A 112 -1.01 25.08 12.01
CA ALA A 112 -2.19 25.72 11.45
C ALA A 112 -3.38 25.64 12.41
N HIS A 113 -4.32 26.58 12.27
CA HIS A 113 -5.54 26.60 13.07
C HIS A 113 -6.35 25.30 12.96
N VAL A 114 -6.35 24.69 11.75
CA VAL A 114 -6.91 23.36 11.48
C VAL A 114 -5.98 22.64 10.50
N GLN A 115 -5.74 21.37 10.75
CA GLN A 115 -4.89 20.55 9.88
C GLN A 115 -5.22 19.07 10.01
N TYR A 116 -5.00 18.33 8.95
CA TYR A 116 -5.03 16.87 9.00
C TYR A 116 -3.75 16.31 9.62
N GLY A 117 -3.89 15.33 10.49
CA GLY A 117 -2.79 14.67 11.18
C GLY A 117 -2.00 13.71 10.28
N LYS A 118 -0.90 13.18 10.83
CA LYS A 118 0.02 12.31 10.08
C LYS A 118 -0.64 11.01 9.60
N ARG A 119 -1.55 10.41 10.39
CA ARG A 119 -2.18 9.12 10.08
C ARG A 119 -3.08 9.19 8.85
N ILE A 120 -3.96 10.20 8.76
CA ILE A 120 -4.84 10.34 7.60
C ILE A 120 -4.05 10.70 6.33
N ARG A 121 -2.96 11.50 6.45
CA ARG A 121 -2.06 11.79 5.33
C ARG A 121 -1.40 10.52 4.83
N ALA A 122 -0.86 9.68 5.73
CA ALA A 122 -0.25 8.40 5.37
C ALA A 122 -1.26 7.44 4.72
N ALA A 123 -2.48 7.36 5.25
CA ALA A 123 -3.54 6.54 4.65
C ALA A 123 -3.91 7.02 3.24
N ALA A 124 -4.03 8.34 3.03
CA ALA A 124 -4.31 8.90 1.70
C ALA A 124 -3.20 8.61 0.70
N VAL A 125 -1.94 8.78 1.10
CA VAL A 125 -0.77 8.45 0.25
C VAL A 125 -0.74 6.96 -0.09
N TYR A 126 -0.96 6.09 0.89
CA TYR A 126 -1.02 4.65 0.68
C TYR A 126 -2.14 4.26 -0.30
N CYS A 127 -3.34 4.79 -0.12
CA CYS A 127 -4.47 4.52 -1.01
C CYS A 127 -4.18 5.01 -2.45
N ASN A 128 -3.59 6.17 -2.60
CA ASN A 128 -3.32 6.73 -3.93
C ASN A 128 -2.15 6.02 -4.61
N VAL A 129 -1.01 5.88 -3.94
CA VAL A 129 0.23 5.38 -4.55
C VAL A 129 0.27 3.86 -4.60
N GLN A 130 -0.03 3.18 -3.48
CA GLN A 130 0.09 1.72 -3.40
C GLN A 130 -1.17 1.00 -3.91
N GLN A 131 -2.35 1.57 -3.65
CA GLN A 131 -3.62 0.97 -4.09
C GLN A 131 -4.11 1.53 -5.42
N LEU A 132 -3.39 2.49 -6.01
CA LEU A 132 -3.69 3.13 -7.30
C LEU A 132 -5.11 3.73 -7.37
N ILE A 133 -5.63 4.19 -6.23
CA ILE A 133 -6.94 4.83 -6.16
C ILE A 133 -6.79 6.31 -6.56
N PRO A 134 -7.55 6.82 -7.54
CA PRO A 134 -7.52 8.23 -7.93
C PRO A 134 -7.82 9.16 -6.74
N GLU A 135 -7.24 10.37 -6.73
CA GLU A 135 -7.31 11.32 -5.62
C GLU A 135 -8.74 11.63 -5.16
N ASP A 136 -9.66 11.86 -6.11
CA ASP A 136 -11.07 12.11 -5.80
C ASP A 136 -11.74 10.92 -5.10
N ARG A 137 -11.37 9.69 -5.53
CA ARG A 137 -11.89 8.46 -4.91
C ARG A 137 -11.26 8.21 -3.53
N VAL A 138 -10.02 8.63 -3.31
CA VAL A 138 -9.39 8.62 -1.97
C VAL A 138 -10.15 9.59 -1.06
N CYS A 139 -10.47 10.80 -1.54
CA CYS A 139 -11.26 11.77 -0.78
C CYS A 139 -12.64 11.21 -0.41
N GLN A 140 -13.32 10.57 -1.38
CA GLN A 140 -14.60 9.92 -1.15
C GLN A 140 -14.48 8.79 -0.10
N LEU A 141 -13.51 7.89 -0.25
CA LEU A 141 -13.27 6.79 0.67
C LEU A 141 -13.06 7.28 2.12
N LEU A 142 -12.21 8.28 2.30
CA LEU A 142 -11.91 8.83 3.63
C LEU A 142 -13.10 9.61 4.22
N ARG A 143 -13.93 10.22 3.38
CA ARG A 143 -15.20 10.84 3.81
C ARG A 143 -16.19 9.78 4.28
N ASP A 144 -16.41 8.75 3.48
CA ASP A 144 -17.43 7.72 3.71
C ASP A 144 -17.07 6.86 4.96
N LEU A 145 -15.79 6.53 5.13
CA LEU A 145 -15.33 5.69 6.23
C LEU A 145 -15.07 6.47 7.52
N PHE A 146 -14.53 7.70 7.44
CA PHE A 146 -14.01 8.41 8.60
C PHE A 146 -14.66 9.79 8.83
N GLY A 147 -15.52 10.26 7.94
CA GLY A 147 -16.13 11.59 8.05
C GLY A 147 -15.21 12.75 7.65
N ALA A 148 -14.18 12.52 6.81
CA ALA A 148 -13.25 13.56 6.34
C ALA A 148 -13.89 14.47 5.27
N THR A 149 -14.93 15.22 5.61
CA THR A 149 -15.80 15.95 4.67
C THR A 149 -15.10 17.08 3.90
N SER A 150 -14.06 17.67 4.47
CA SER A 150 -13.34 18.81 3.86
C SER A 150 -12.07 18.42 3.12
N LEU A 151 -11.83 17.12 2.89
CA LEU A 151 -10.68 16.65 2.16
C LEU A 151 -10.90 16.83 0.64
N CYS A 152 -9.90 17.37 -0.05
CA CYS A 152 -9.93 17.56 -1.51
C CYS A 152 -8.73 16.90 -2.20
N ALA A 153 -8.87 16.63 -3.50
CA ALA A 153 -7.84 15.98 -4.33
C ALA A 153 -6.48 16.70 -4.27
N ALA A 154 -6.47 18.04 -4.29
CA ALA A 154 -5.26 18.83 -4.19
C ALA A 154 -4.47 18.55 -2.89
N SER A 155 -5.17 18.30 -1.77
CA SER A 155 -4.52 17.90 -0.51
C SER A 155 -3.83 16.53 -0.65
N VAL A 156 -4.48 15.55 -1.29
CA VAL A 156 -3.90 14.22 -1.54
C VAL A 156 -2.66 14.35 -2.41
N THR A 157 -2.74 15.07 -3.53
CA THR A 157 -1.61 15.33 -4.44
C THR A 157 -0.43 15.98 -3.69
N ASN A 158 -0.70 16.99 -2.85
CA ASN A 158 0.33 17.67 -2.05
C ASN A 158 0.99 16.71 -1.04
N TRP A 159 0.23 15.82 -0.43
CA TRP A 159 0.78 14.83 0.50
C TRP A 159 1.61 13.78 -0.20
N VAL A 160 1.20 13.31 -1.39
CA VAL A 160 1.98 12.39 -2.23
C VAL A 160 3.31 13.03 -2.62
N ASN A 161 3.28 14.27 -3.10
CA ASN A 161 4.50 15.01 -3.45
C ASN A 161 5.40 15.26 -2.22
N GLY A 162 4.80 15.53 -1.07
CA GLY A 162 5.54 15.65 0.20
C GLY A 162 6.20 14.35 0.62
N ALA A 163 5.49 13.23 0.55
CA ALA A 163 6.02 11.90 0.84
C ALA A 163 7.17 11.53 -0.10
N ALA A 164 7.02 11.79 -1.40
CA ALA A 164 8.07 11.55 -2.40
C ALA A 164 9.36 12.30 -2.06
N ARG A 165 9.25 13.59 -1.69
CA ARG A 165 10.44 14.38 -1.26
C ARG A 165 11.08 13.82 0.01
N THR A 166 10.27 13.42 1.00
CA THR A 166 10.77 12.86 2.26
C THR A 166 11.48 11.52 2.05
N LEU A 167 10.99 10.71 1.11
CA LEU A 167 11.54 9.39 0.80
C LEU A 167 12.69 9.43 -0.21
N GLY A 168 13.07 10.60 -0.73
CA GLY A 168 14.13 10.74 -1.73
C GLY A 168 15.43 10.04 -1.33
N GLY A 169 15.92 10.26 -0.11
CA GLY A 169 17.12 9.59 0.40
C GLY A 169 17.02 8.06 0.49
N VAL A 170 15.82 7.53 0.74
CA VAL A 170 15.57 6.07 0.72
C VAL A 170 15.68 5.53 -0.73
N VAL A 171 15.10 6.25 -1.70
CA VAL A 171 15.17 5.88 -3.12
C VAL A 171 16.62 5.91 -3.62
N GLU A 172 17.40 6.92 -3.23
CA GLU A 172 18.83 7.00 -3.54
C GLU A 172 19.61 5.84 -2.91
N HIS A 173 19.31 5.49 -1.66
CA HIS A 173 19.93 4.33 -1.01
C HIS A 173 19.60 3.02 -1.74
N ILE A 174 18.34 2.80 -2.14
CA ILE A 174 17.94 1.64 -2.94
C ILE A 174 18.74 1.58 -4.24
N LEU A 175 18.86 2.72 -4.94
CA LEU A 175 19.64 2.78 -6.17
C LEU A 175 21.11 2.45 -5.93
N ALA A 176 21.73 3.02 -4.89
CA ALA A 176 23.11 2.72 -4.51
C ALA A 176 23.33 1.22 -4.25
N ARG A 177 22.42 0.57 -3.50
CA ARG A 177 22.46 -0.89 -3.27
C ARG A 177 22.41 -1.69 -4.56
N LEU A 178 21.57 -1.28 -5.50
CA LEU A 178 21.44 -1.94 -6.82
C LEU A 178 22.67 -1.73 -7.72
N THR A 179 23.53 -0.74 -7.43
CA THR A 179 24.78 -0.52 -8.18
C THR A 179 25.94 -1.39 -7.70
N GLU A 180 25.88 -2.00 -6.52
CA GLU A 180 27.01 -2.73 -5.89
C GLU A 180 27.31 -4.11 -6.52
N GLY A 181 26.68 -4.47 -7.62
CA GLY A 181 26.90 -5.76 -8.29
C GLY A 181 25.84 -6.82 -7.97
N GLY A 182 26.14 -8.10 -8.24
CA GLY A 182 25.19 -9.20 -8.07
C GLY A 182 24.32 -9.45 -9.31
N VAL A 183 23.20 -10.14 -9.14
CA VAL A 183 22.24 -10.41 -10.23
C VAL A 183 21.13 -9.35 -10.17
N ARG A 184 20.95 -8.63 -11.28
CA ARG A 184 19.95 -7.56 -11.40
C ARG A 184 19.07 -7.80 -12.61
N HIS A 185 17.78 -7.63 -12.45
CA HIS A 185 16.79 -7.72 -13.51
C HIS A 185 16.47 -6.33 -14.02
N LEU A 186 16.49 -6.16 -15.33
CA LEU A 186 16.17 -4.91 -16.01
C LEU A 186 15.04 -5.14 -17.00
N ASP A 187 14.10 -4.20 -17.01
CA ASP A 187 12.99 -4.20 -17.95
C ASP A 187 12.54 -2.75 -18.21
N GLU A 188 11.88 -2.51 -19.34
CA GLU A 188 11.26 -1.23 -19.62
C GLU A 188 9.88 -1.39 -20.22
N THR A 189 8.97 -0.50 -19.82
CA THR A 189 7.62 -0.45 -20.38
C THR A 189 7.23 0.96 -20.80
N GLY A 190 6.50 1.07 -21.90
CA GLY A 190 5.99 2.34 -22.39
C GLY A 190 4.81 2.82 -21.57
N LEU A 191 4.82 4.11 -21.19
CA LEU A 191 3.71 4.79 -20.54
C LEU A 191 3.49 6.17 -21.12
N ARG A 192 2.30 6.74 -20.94
CA ARG A 192 2.02 8.11 -21.40
C ARG A 192 1.97 9.07 -20.22
N VAL A 193 2.76 10.13 -20.29
CA VAL A 193 2.75 11.25 -19.33
C VAL A 193 2.31 12.50 -20.09
N ALA A 194 1.21 13.11 -19.70
CA ALA A 194 0.61 14.26 -20.38
C ALA A 194 0.47 14.05 -21.90
N GLY A 195 0.00 12.86 -22.31
CA GLY A 195 -0.18 12.50 -23.71
C GLY A 195 1.09 12.10 -24.47
N LYS A 196 2.30 12.35 -23.94
CA LYS A 196 3.58 12.01 -24.57
C LYS A 196 4.06 10.63 -24.09
N LEU A 197 4.66 9.86 -25.02
CA LEU A 197 5.24 8.57 -24.71
C LEU A 197 6.52 8.77 -23.87
N HIS A 198 6.59 8.06 -22.75
CA HIS A 198 7.75 7.92 -21.88
C HIS A 198 7.98 6.43 -21.61
N TRP A 199 9.11 6.13 -20.99
CA TRP A 199 9.52 4.77 -20.67
C TRP A 199 9.84 4.67 -19.19
N LEU A 200 9.20 3.71 -18.53
CA LEU A 200 9.51 3.33 -17.16
C LEU A 200 10.57 2.23 -17.23
N HIS A 201 11.76 2.52 -16.75
CA HIS A 201 12.82 1.55 -16.58
C HIS A 201 12.79 1.01 -15.15
N SER A 202 12.84 -0.29 -15.00
CA SER A 202 12.97 -0.97 -13.71
C SER A 202 14.35 -1.60 -13.57
N ILE A 203 14.91 -1.53 -12.37
CA ILE A 203 16.11 -2.24 -11.95
C ILE A 203 15.74 -2.94 -10.66
N SER A 204 15.89 -4.26 -10.58
CA SER A 204 15.56 -5.01 -9.38
C SER A 204 16.55 -6.13 -9.10
N ASP A 205 16.66 -6.50 -7.82
CA ASP A 205 17.29 -7.73 -7.35
C ASP A 205 16.30 -8.52 -6.47
N SER A 206 16.77 -9.41 -5.64
CA SER A 206 15.93 -10.18 -4.72
C SER A 206 15.30 -9.38 -3.58
N ALA A 207 15.80 -8.17 -3.30
CA ALA A 207 15.40 -7.36 -2.13
C ALA A 207 14.86 -5.98 -2.51
N PHE A 208 15.37 -5.38 -3.60
CA PHE A 208 15.10 -4.00 -3.97
C PHE A 208 14.58 -3.86 -5.39
N THR A 209 13.78 -2.83 -5.63
CA THR A 209 13.37 -2.39 -6.97
C THR A 209 13.44 -0.88 -7.04
N HIS A 210 14.10 -0.37 -8.08
CA HIS A 210 14.17 1.05 -8.41
C HIS A 210 13.50 1.31 -9.76
N TYR A 211 12.71 2.38 -9.84
CA TYR A 211 12.05 2.82 -11.07
C TYR A 211 12.56 4.19 -11.52
N ARG A 212 12.74 4.33 -12.82
CA ARG A 212 13.13 5.61 -13.46
C ARG A 212 12.29 5.86 -14.70
N ILE A 213 11.76 7.07 -14.83
CA ILE A 213 11.02 7.48 -16.03
C ILE A 213 11.99 8.25 -16.96
N SER A 214 11.94 7.93 -18.26
CA SER A 214 12.71 8.60 -19.31
C SER A 214 11.84 8.90 -20.53
N ALA A 215 12.11 10.01 -21.22
CA ALA A 215 11.49 10.29 -22.50
C ALA A 215 12.02 9.38 -23.64
N LYS A 216 13.14 8.71 -23.43
CA LYS A 216 13.79 7.83 -24.42
C LYS A 216 13.80 6.39 -23.92
N ARG A 217 13.39 5.44 -24.78
CA ARG A 217 13.50 4.00 -24.49
C ARG A 217 14.94 3.58 -24.23
N GLY A 218 15.90 4.10 -25.01
CA GLY A 218 17.30 3.75 -24.92
C GLY A 218 18.06 4.32 -23.71
N ALA A 219 17.38 4.97 -22.75
CA ALA A 219 18.02 5.49 -21.54
C ALA A 219 18.26 4.37 -20.51
N VAL A 220 18.93 3.29 -20.94
CA VAL A 220 19.32 2.17 -20.07
C VAL A 220 20.25 2.65 -18.96
N PRO A 221 20.29 1.95 -17.82
CA PRO A 221 21.11 2.36 -16.65
C PRO A 221 22.60 2.03 -16.87
N SER A 222 23.26 2.72 -17.79
CA SER A 222 24.67 2.53 -18.17
C SER A 222 25.67 2.75 -17.01
N PHE A 223 25.19 3.29 -15.88
CA PHE A 223 25.99 3.46 -14.66
C PHE A 223 26.17 2.16 -13.87
N LEU A 224 25.44 1.09 -14.19
CA LEU A 224 25.59 -0.20 -13.53
C LEU A 224 26.89 -0.87 -13.99
N THR A 225 27.65 -1.38 -13.02
CA THR A 225 28.92 -2.09 -13.26
C THR A 225 28.97 -3.39 -12.48
N GLY A 226 29.80 -4.32 -12.97
CA GLY A 226 29.99 -5.64 -12.36
C GLY A 226 28.71 -6.48 -12.33
N GLY A 227 28.84 -7.74 -11.94
CA GLY A 227 27.74 -8.70 -11.79
C GLY A 227 27.02 -9.06 -13.09
N THR A 228 25.86 -9.69 -12.94
CA THR A 228 25.05 -10.16 -14.06
C THR A 228 23.78 -9.36 -14.20
N ILE A 229 23.45 -8.93 -15.41
CA ILE A 229 22.12 -8.35 -15.72
C ILE A 229 21.27 -9.36 -16.47
N VAL A 230 20.01 -9.48 -16.04
CA VAL A 230 18.97 -10.30 -16.67
C VAL A 230 18.01 -9.38 -17.40
N HIS A 231 17.82 -9.54 -18.69
CA HIS A 231 16.96 -8.68 -19.51
C HIS A 231 16.40 -9.42 -20.73
N ASP A 232 15.49 -8.79 -21.47
CA ASP A 232 15.10 -9.24 -22.79
C ASP A 232 16.26 -9.05 -23.81
N HIS A 233 16.12 -9.56 -25.02
CA HIS A 233 17.15 -9.50 -26.07
C HIS A 233 17.33 -8.10 -26.70
N TRP A 234 16.90 -7.02 -26.06
CA TRP A 234 16.94 -5.72 -26.67
C TRP A 234 18.37 -5.18 -26.80
N LYS A 235 18.74 -4.73 -28.02
CA LYS A 235 20.11 -4.30 -28.40
C LYS A 235 20.73 -3.25 -27.47
N SER A 236 19.93 -2.34 -26.91
CA SER A 236 20.45 -1.25 -26.10
C SER A 236 21.12 -1.71 -24.82
N TYR A 237 20.71 -2.84 -24.24
CA TYR A 237 21.38 -3.40 -23.09
C TYR A 237 22.81 -3.83 -23.41
N TYR A 238 23.02 -4.48 -24.55
CA TYR A 238 24.37 -4.90 -24.99
C TYR A 238 25.24 -3.71 -25.40
N ALA A 239 24.64 -2.71 -26.05
CA ALA A 239 25.40 -1.56 -26.57
C ALA A 239 25.85 -0.58 -25.50
N HIS A 240 25.12 -0.45 -24.39
CA HIS A 240 25.33 0.64 -23.42
C HIS A 240 25.69 0.16 -22.01
N MET A 241 25.82 -1.15 -21.78
CA MET A 241 26.11 -1.72 -20.46
C MET A 241 27.38 -2.59 -20.47
N SER A 242 28.44 -2.07 -21.08
CA SER A 242 29.75 -2.74 -21.18
C SER A 242 30.48 -2.88 -19.83
N GLY A 243 30.04 -2.23 -18.79
CA GLY A 243 30.63 -2.31 -17.45
C GLY A 243 30.16 -3.49 -16.60
N VAL A 244 29.20 -4.31 -17.07
CA VAL A 244 28.73 -5.50 -16.36
C VAL A 244 29.52 -6.73 -16.76
N ASP A 245 29.61 -7.72 -15.87
CA ASP A 245 30.40 -8.93 -16.10
C ASP A 245 29.72 -9.91 -17.07
N ALA A 246 28.39 -10.00 -17.02
CA ALA A 246 27.62 -10.92 -17.83
C ALA A 246 26.20 -10.41 -18.15
N HIS A 247 25.66 -10.90 -19.28
CA HIS A 247 24.28 -10.74 -19.70
C HIS A 247 23.59 -12.11 -19.66
N ALA A 248 22.47 -12.20 -18.97
CA ALA A 248 21.58 -13.35 -18.96
C ALA A 248 20.22 -12.96 -19.55
N LEU A 249 19.56 -13.92 -20.17
CA LEU A 249 18.30 -13.69 -20.85
C LEU A 249 17.12 -14.12 -19.99
N CYS A 250 16.10 -13.29 -19.97
CA CYS A 250 14.78 -13.65 -19.46
C CYS A 250 14.11 -14.53 -20.53
N GLY A 251 13.86 -15.81 -20.20
CA GLY A 251 13.20 -16.78 -21.07
C GLY A 251 11.68 -16.74 -20.99
#